data_5d408dd918d2baca4d68900b9ddbd7b5
#
_entry.id   5d408dd918d2baca4d68900b9ddbd7b5
#
_cell.length_a   1.000
_cell.length_b   1.000
_cell.length_c   1.000
_cell.angle_alpha   90.00
_cell.angle_beta   90.00
_cell.angle_gamma   90.00
#
_symmetry.space_group_name_H-M   'P 1'
#
loop_
_entity.id
_entity.type
_entity.pdbx_description
1 polymer ?
#
loop_
_entity_poly.entity_id
_entity_poly.type
_entity_poly.pdbx_seq_one_letter_code
_entity_poly.pdbx_strand_id
1 'polypeptide(L)'
;MNSHIVTVSGGASARLARAWLWLGVLALIGSGLLALLLAMSRTPGIQDVFPLRSFFRAALVVHVDLSVAVWFMAFAAVIWSAFGRGGAAWLGWAGFGLAALGTLVMTVSPFLPGADPILNNYIPVLQQPVFYASLWICGAGFALAVLRALITTWPRPAFGSPLQLGAFLGAVAAALALMAFVW
;
A
#
# COMPACT_ATOMS: atom_id res chain seq x y z
N MET A 1 -13.16 -1.62 -35.49
CA MET A 1 -12.81 -1.69 -34.05
C MET A 1 -11.37 -1.29 -33.90
N ASN A 2 -11.08 -0.05 -33.46
CA ASN A 2 -9.71 0.38 -33.22
C ASN A 2 -9.25 -0.26 -31.91
N SER A 3 -8.38 -1.25 -32.00
CA SER A 3 -7.69 -1.83 -30.83
C SER A 3 -6.73 -0.78 -30.28
N HIS A 4 -7.13 -0.05 -29.26
CA HIS A 4 -6.20 0.81 -28.51
C HIS A 4 -5.24 -0.09 -27.73
N ILE A 5 -4.12 -0.45 -28.34
CA ILE A 5 -3.01 -1.13 -27.64
C ILE A 5 -2.39 -0.10 -26.71
N VAL A 6 -2.59 -0.25 -25.42
CA VAL A 6 -1.92 0.54 -24.40
C VAL A 6 -0.48 0.04 -24.31
N THR A 7 0.46 0.78 -24.87
CA THR A 7 1.89 0.49 -24.73
C THR A 7 2.36 0.90 -23.34
N VAL A 8 2.64 -0.06 -22.48
CA VAL A 8 3.31 0.18 -21.19
C VAL A 8 4.74 0.64 -21.46
N SER A 9 5.17 1.72 -20.83
CA SER A 9 6.54 2.21 -20.91
C SER A 9 7.55 1.09 -20.61
N GLY A 10 8.59 0.94 -21.46
CA GLY A 10 9.40 -0.27 -21.52
C GLY A 10 10.28 -0.57 -20.31
N GLY A 11 10.77 -1.80 -20.25
CA GLY A 11 11.90 -2.30 -19.45
C GLY A 11 11.82 -2.05 -17.93
N ALA A 12 12.41 -0.97 -17.44
CA ALA A 12 12.54 -0.68 -16.01
C ALA A 12 11.20 -0.32 -15.36
N SER A 13 10.35 0.47 -16.03
CA SER A 13 9.02 0.85 -15.52
C SER A 13 8.06 -0.34 -15.45
N ALA A 14 8.13 -1.26 -16.40
CA ALA A 14 7.33 -2.48 -16.39
C ALA A 14 7.76 -3.44 -15.25
N ARG A 15 9.06 -3.51 -14.94
CA ARG A 15 9.54 -4.28 -13.78
C ARG A 15 9.05 -3.67 -12.48
N LEU A 16 9.13 -2.36 -12.34
CA LEU A 16 8.65 -1.65 -11.16
C LEU A 16 7.13 -1.81 -10.98
N ALA A 17 6.34 -1.67 -12.05
CA ALA A 17 4.91 -1.90 -12.02
C ALA A 17 4.56 -3.32 -11.55
N ARG A 18 5.30 -4.34 -12.04
CA ARG A 18 5.13 -5.73 -11.58
C ARG A 18 5.48 -5.91 -10.10
N ALA A 19 6.55 -5.24 -9.64
CA ALA A 19 6.92 -5.29 -8.22
C ALA A 19 5.82 -4.71 -7.32
N TRP A 20 5.27 -3.54 -7.66
CA TRP A 20 4.13 -2.95 -6.97
C TRP A 20 2.87 -3.84 -7.03
N LEU A 21 2.60 -4.47 -8.17
CA LEU A 21 1.48 -5.41 -8.31
C LEU A 21 1.64 -6.58 -7.34
N TRP A 22 2.84 -7.17 -7.27
CA TRP A 22 3.11 -8.25 -6.32
C TRP A 22 2.95 -7.80 -4.87
N LEU A 23 3.41 -6.60 -4.51
CA LEU A 23 3.19 -6.07 -3.17
C LEU A 23 1.70 -5.98 -2.84
N GLY A 24 0.88 -5.43 -3.75
CA GLY A 24 -0.57 -5.33 -3.57
C GLY A 24 -1.24 -6.71 -3.44
N VAL A 25 -0.88 -7.65 -4.32
CA VAL A 25 -1.44 -9.02 -4.27
C VAL A 25 -1.05 -9.74 -2.97
N LEU A 26 0.22 -9.63 -2.55
CA LEU A 26 0.67 -10.24 -1.28
C LEU A 26 0.01 -9.58 -0.07
N ALA A 27 -0.22 -8.27 -0.09
CA ALA A 27 -0.97 -7.57 0.95
C ALA A 27 -2.41 -8.09 1.05
N LEU A 28 -3.10 -8.30 -0.08
CA LEU A 28 -4.45 -8.88 -0.09
C LEU A 28 -4.45 -10.34 0.39
N ILE A 29 -3.47 -11.15 0.02
CA ILE A 29 -3.34 -12.52 0.53
C ILE A 29 -3.15 -12.50 2.04
N GLY A 30 -2.22 -11.67 2.56
CA GLY A 30 -2.00 -11.50 3.99
C GLY A 30 -3.26 -11.02 4.72
N SER A 31 -3.94 -10.03 4.17
CA SER A 31 -5.22 -9.54 4.68
C SER A 31 -6.27 -10.65 4.70
N GLY A 32 -6.39 -11.46 3.63
CA GLY A 32 -7.31 -12.59 3.56
C GLY A 32 -7.04 -13.65 4.62
N LEU A 33 -5.77 -13.98 4.86
CA LEU A 33 -5.39 -14.91 5.92
C LEU A 33 -5.77 -14.37 7.32
N LEU A 34 -5.54 -13.09 7.58
CA LEU A 34 -5.99 -12.44 8.82
C LEU A 34 -7.52 -12.44 8.93
N ALA A 35 -8.25 -12.22 7.84
CA ALA A 35 -9.72 -12.32 7.82
C ALA A 35 -10.23 -13.72 8.20
N LEU A 36 -9.57 -14.77 7.72
CA LEU A 36 -9.90 -16.14 8.12
C LEU A 36 -9.69 -16.36 9.62
N LEU A 37 -8.58 -15.88 10.18
CA LEU A 37 -8.32 -15.92 11.62
C LEU A 37 -9.38 -15.14 12.41
N LEU A 38 -9.79 -13.98 11.91
CA LEU A 38 -10.86 -13.18 12.51
C LEU A 38 -12.21 -13.91 12.48
N ALA A 39 -12.54 -14.58 11.38
CA ALA A 39 -13.76 -15.39 11.27
C ALA A 39 -13.72 -16.59 12.24
N MET A 40 -12.59 -17.27 12.32
CA MET A 40 -12.39 -18.39 13.27
C MET A 40 -12.51 -17.95 14.73
N SER A 41 -12.09 -16.73 15.08
CA SER A 41 -12.20 -16.21 16.45
C SER A 41 -13.64 -16.10 16.97
N ARG A 42 -14.61 -16.08 16.08
CA ARG A 42 -16.05 -16.03 16.40
C ARG A 42 -16.67 -17.42 16.56
N THR A 43 -15.91 -18.46 16.29
CA THR A 43 -16.38 -19.85 16.43
C THR A 43 -16.37 -20.24 17.92
N PRO A 44 -17.50 -20.77 18.47
CA PRO A 44 -17.55 -21.22 19.85
C PRO A 44 -16.45 -22.26 20.14
N GLY A 45 -15.78 -22.16 21.30
CA GLY A 45 -14.72 -23.07 21.72
C GLY A 45 -13.32 -22.76 21.16
N ILE A 46 -13.19 -21.98 20.11
CA ILE A 46 -11.87 -21.58 19.57
C ILE A 46 -11.08 -20.76 20.58
N GLN A 47 -11.77 -19.95 21.39
CA GLN A 47 -11.13 -19.08 22.39
C GLN A 47 -10.51 -19.88 23.55
N ASP A 48 -10.93 -21.12 23.76
CA ASP A 48 -10.37 -22.03 24.77
C ASP A 48 -9.06 -22.65 24.28
N VAL A 49 -8.93 -22.82 22.96
CA VAL A 49 -7.72 -23.35 22.29
C VAL A 49 -6.73 -22.25 21.97
N PHE A 50 -7.21 -21.05 21.63
CA PHE A 50 -6.41 -19.85 21.30
C PHE A 50 -6.78 -18.70 22.24
N PRO A 51 -6.18 -18.57 23.42
CA PRO A 51 -6.55 -17.57 24.43
C PRO A 51 -6.06 -16.14 24.09
N LEU A 52 -6.08 -15.75 22.83
CA LEU A 52 -5.52 -14.47 22.34
C LEU A 52 -6.62 -13.52 21.89
N ARG A 53 -7.53 -13.12 22.80
CA ARG A 53 -8.54 -12.08 22.46
C ARG A 53 -7.92 -10.76 21.98
N SER A 54 -6.76 -10.37 22.51
CA SER A 54 -5.98 -9.21 22.07
C SER A 54 -5.44 -9.39 20.66
N PHE A 55 -4.96 -10.59 20.31
CA PHE A 55 -4.44 -10.90 18.98
C PHE A 55 -5.49 -10.65 17.88
N PHE A 56 -6.74 -11.08 18.07
CA PHE A 56 -7.78 -10.88 17.04
C PHE A 56 -8.08 -9.40 16.77
N ARG A 57 -8.04 -8.54 17.81
CA ARG A 57 -8.19 -7.10 17.62
C ARG A 57 -7.00 -6.50 16.88
N ALA A 58 -5.78 -6.93 17.21
CA ALA A 58 -4.57 -6.49 16.52
C ALA A 58 -4.56 -6.99 15.06
N ALA A 59 -4.98 -8.23 14.81
CA ALA A 59 -5.13 -8.78 13.47
C ALA A 59 -6.16 -8.01 12.62
N LEU A 60 -7.24 -7.50 13.24
CA LEU A 60 -8.21 -6.67 12.55
C LEU A 60 -7.59 -5.36 12.04
N VAL A 61 -6.76 -4.71 12.85
CA VAL A 61 -6.03 -3.49 12.44
C VAL A 61 -5.22 -3.77 11.18
N VAL A 62 -4.34 -4.76 11.23
CA VAL A 62 -3.44 -5.06 10.11
C VAL A 62 -4.22 -5.60 8.89
N HIS A 63 -5.31 -6.35 9.10
CA HIS A 63 -6.20 -6.75 8.00
C HIS A 63 -6.72 -5.53 7.22
N VAL A 64 -7.19 -4.50 7.92
CA VAL A 64 -7.69 -3.26 7.30
C VAL A 64 -6.56 -2.51 6.61
N ASP A 65 -5.42 -2.34 7.26
CA ASP A 65 -4.29 -1.60 6.69
C ASP A 65 -3.75 -2.26 5.41
N LEU A 66 -3.66 -3.59 5.38
CA LEU A 66 -3.21 -4.31 4.19
C LEU A 66 -4.23 -4.23 3.05
N SER A 67 -5.54 -4.38 3.35
CA SER A 67 -6.60 -4.41 2.33
C SER A 67 -7.01 -3.03 1.85
N VAL A 68 -6.83 -1.98 2.65
CA VAL A 68 -7.21 -0.62 2.29
C VAL A 68 -5.96 0.21 1.98
N ALA A 69 -5.10 0.49 2.96
CA ALA A 69 -3.99 1.41 2.76
C ALA A 69 -2.94 0.87 1.78
N VAL A 70 -2.39 -0.33 2.06
CA VAL A 70 -1.31 -0.90 1.25
C VAL A 70 -1.79 -1.28 -0.15
N TRP A 71 -2.93 -1.97 -0.25
CA TRP A 71 -3.48 -2.39 -1.54
C TRP A 71 -3.76 -1.22 -2.48
N PHE A 72 -4.53 -0.21 -2.02
CA PHE A 72 -4.88 0.93 -2.87
C PHE A 72 -3.66 1.72 -3.33
N MET A 73 -2.70 1.96 -2.43
CA MET A 73 -1.49 2.69 -2.77
C MET A 73 -0.56 1.88 -3.69
N ALA A 74 -0.44 0.58 -3.47
CA ALA A 74 0.33 -0.29 -4.36
C ALA A 74 -0.27 -0.31 -5.76
N PHE A 75 -1.60 -0.40 -5.88
CA PHE A 75 -2.28 -0.38 -7.18
C PHE A 75 -2.16 0.98 -7.89
N ALA A 76 -2.25 2.08 -7.16
CA ALA A 76 -1.96 3.41 -7.70
C ALA A 76 -0.52 3.49 -8.24
N ALA A 77 0.46 2.95 -7.50
CA ALA A 77 1.85 2.91 -7.92
C ALA A 77 2.10 2.01 -9.16
N VAL A 78 1.29 0.95 -9.35
CA VAL A 78 1.26 0.19 -10.63
C VAL A 78 0.88 1.10 -11.78
N ILE A 79 -0.23 1.85 -11.65
CA ILE A 79 -0.73 2.76 -12.68
C ILE A 79 0.33 3.83 -12.99
N TRP A 80 0.88 4.48 -11.98
CA TRP A 80 1.92 5.50 -12.16
C TRP A 80 3.18 4.95 -12.82
N SER A 81 3.57 3.72 -12.50
CA SER A 81 4.74 3.08 -13.12
C SER A 81 4.47 2.64 -14.55
N ALA A 82 3.24 2.21 -14.88
CA ALA A 82 2.86 1.77 -16.21
C ALA A 82 2.69 2.93 -17.20
N PHE A 83 2.10 4.04 -16.75
CA PHE A 83 1.72 5.18 -17.61
C PHE A 83 2.62 6.40 -17.45
N GLY A 84 3.49 6.41 -16.43
CA GLY A 84 4.53 7.42 -16.29
C GLY A 84 5.62 7.27 -17.37
N ARG A 85 6.23 8.39 -17.75
CA ARG A 85 7.42 8.35 -18.61
C ARG A 85 8.57 7.66 -17.89
N GLY A 86 9.42 6.97 -18.59
CA GLY A 86 10.65 6.41 -18.03
C GLY A 86 11.50 7.49 -17.39
N GLY A 87 12.03 7.23 -16.21
CA GLY A 87 12.87 8.18 -15.46
C GLY A 87 12.79 7.95 -13.96
N ALA A 88 13.72 8.55 -13.22
CA ALA A 88 13.82 8.45 -11.76
C ALA A 88 13.62 7.03 -11.23
N ALA A 89 14.23 6.05 -11.90
CA ALA A 89 14.05 4.61 -11.58
C ALA A 89 14.52 4.29 -10.15
N TRP A 90 15.61 4.92 -9.70
CA TRP A 90 16.13 4.75 -8.35
C TRP A 90 15.11 5.17 -7.28
N LEU A 91 14.41 6.30 -7.52
CA LEU A 91 13.36 6.80 -6.63
C LEU A 91 12.18 5.81 -6.54
N GLY A 92 11.81 5.22 -7.69
CA GLY A 92 10.77 4.19 -7.75
C GLY A 92 11.13 2.93 -6.98
N TRP A 93 12.36 2.44 -7.10
CA TRP A 93 12.83 1.26 -6.39
C TRP A 93 13.07 1.51 -4.90
N ALA A 94 13.57 2.69 -4.53
CA ALA A 94 13.67 3.10 -3.13
C ALA A 94 12.29 3.18 -2.47
N GLY A 95 11.32 3.80 -3.14
CA GLY A 95 9.93 3.86 -2.68
C GLY A 95 9.31 2.47 -2.52
N PHE A 96 9.49 1.59 -3.51
CA PHE A 96 9.04 0.20 -3.42
C PHE A 96 9.69 -0.55 -2.25
N GLY A 97 11.01 -0.44 -2.10
CA GLY A 97 11.75 -1.12 -1.03
C GLY A 97 11.28 -0.72 0.36
N LEU A 98 11.09 0.60 0.59
CA LEU A 98 10.56 1.10 1.87
C LEU A 98 9.11 0.66 2.09
N ALA A 99 8.24 0.77 1.08
CA ALA A 99 6.87 0.32 1.21
C ALA A 99 6.77 -1.18 1.50
N ALA A 100 7.55 -2.02 0.82
CA ALA A 100 7.59 -3.45 1.04
C ALA A 100 8.12 -3.80 2.44
N LEU A 101 9.20 -3.14 2.89
CA LEU A 101 9.75 -3.34 4.23
C LEU A 101 8.72 -2.93 5.30
N GLY A 102 8.13 -1.74 5.18
CA GLY A 102 7.11 -1.27 6.12
C GLY A 102 5.90 -2.21 6.16
N THR A 103 5.42 -2.67 5.01
CA THR A 103 4.31 -3.65 4.92
C THR A 103 4.67 -4.97 5.61
N LEU A 104 5.88 -5.47 5.41
CA LEU A 104 6.33 -6.71 6.05
C LEU A 104 6.36 -6.57 7.58
N VAL A 105 6.97 -5.51 8.10
CA VAL A 105 7.04 -5.24 9.54
C VAL A 105 5.64 -5.04 10.12
N MET A 106 4.76 -4.33 9.42
CA MET A 106 3.36 -4.14 9.80
C MET A 106 2.62 -5.50 9.91
N THR A 107 2.84 -6.40 8.96
CA THR A 107 2.18 -7.72 8.93
C THR A 107 2.59 -8.59 10.11
N VAL A 108 3.82 -8.44 10.61
CA VAL A 108 4.34 -9.20 11.76
C VAL A 108 3.91 -8.58 13.10
N SER A 109 3.59 -7.32 13.14
CA SER A 109 3.33 -6.56 14.38
C SER A 109 2.24 -7.15 15.29
N PRO A 110 1.12 -7.76 14.81
CA PRO A 110 0.11 -8.37 15.68
C PRO A 110 0.62 -9.55 16.52
N PHE A 111 1.72 -10.16 16.09
CA PHE A 111 2.33 -11.31 16.75
C PHE A 111 3.36 -10.91 17.82
N LEU A 112 3.61 -9.61 17.97
CA LEU A 112 4.55 -9.06 18.93
C LEU A 112 3.81 -8.63 20.21
N PRO A 113 4.49 -8.66 21.38
CA PRO A 113 3.90 -8.19 22.63
C PRO A 113 3.50 -6.70 22.58
N GLY A 114 2.43 -6.33 23.27
CA GLY A 114 1.98 -4.95 23.42
C GLY A 114 1.24 -4.41 22.20
N ALA A 115 0.67 -5.28 21.37
CA ALA A 115 -0.13 -4.90 20.21
C ALA A 115 -1.56 -4.46 20.61
N ASP A 116 -1.70 -3.36 21.37
CA ASP A 116 -3.00 -2.82 21.78
C ASP A 116 -3.63 -2.01 20.64
N PRO A 117 -4.83 -2.39 20.16
CA PRO A 117 -5.46 -1.72 19.01
C PRO A 117 -6.22 -0.47 19.40
N ILE A 118 -6.07 0.59 18.60
CA ILE A 118 -6.96 1.75 18.55
C ILE A 118 -7.81 1.65 17.30
N LEU A 119 -9.13 1.47 17.47
CA LEU A 119 -10.08 1.20 16.39
C LEU A 119 -10.95 2.41 16.01
N ASN A 120 -10.79 3.53 16.65
CA ASN A 120 -11.66 4.71 16.54
C ASN A 120 -11.18 5.76 15.53
N ASN A 121 -10.16 5.46 14.74
CA ASN A 121 -9.65 6.30 13.65
C ASN A 121 -10.02 5.70 12.29
N TYR A 122 -9.97 6.53 11.22
CA TYR A 122 -10.16 6.09 9.83
C TYR A 122 -9.13 5.01 9.42
N ILE A 123 -7.90 5.13 9.91
CA ILE A 123 -6.88 4.09 9.82
C ILE A 123 -6.68 3.57 11.24
N PRO A 124 -7.07 2.33 11.53
CA PRO A 124 -6.82 1.72 12.82
C PRO A 124 -5.31 1.55 13.04
N VAL A 125 -4.85 1.64 14.27
CA VAL A 125 -3.43 1.54 14.61
C VAL A 125 -3.19 0.64 15.81
N LEU A 126 -1.99 0.04 15.91
CA LEU A 126 -1.52 -0.65 17.11
C LEU A 126 -0.64 0.29 17.93
N GLN A 127 -0.89 0.34 19.25
CA GLN A 127 -0.09 1.15 20.17
C GLN A 127 1.24 0.45 20.49
N GLN A 128 2.09 0.30 19.48
CA GLN A 128 3.44 -0.23 19.69
C GLN A 128 4.45 0.47 18.77
N PRO A 129 5.70 0.71 19.26
CA PRO A 129 6.71 1.42 18.48
C PRO A 129 7.03 0.76 17.14
N VAL A 130 7.02 -0.58 17.09
CA VAL A 130 7.29 -1.35 15.85
C VAL A 130 6.23 -1.07 14.78
N PHE A 131 4.95 -1.02 15.17
CA PHE A 131 3.87 -0.70 14.24
C PHE A 131 3.97 0.73 13.72
N TYR A 132 4.20 1.71 14.60
CA TYR A 132 4.40 3.10 14.19
C TYR A 132 5.60 3.26 13.26
N ALA A 133 6.73 2.61 13.58
CA ALA A 133 7.90 2.60 12.69
C ALA A 133 7.56 2.01 11.32
N SER A 134 6.83 0.89 11.28
CA SER A 134 6.39 0.26 10.03
C SER A 134 5.49 1.18 9.19
N LEU A 135 4.57 1.88 9.84
CA LEU A 135 3.67 2.84 9.20
C LEU A 135 4.44 4.03 8.59
N TRP A 136 5.41 4.59 9.32
CA TRP A 136 6.27 5.65 8.81
C TRP A 136 7.16 5.20 7.65
N ILE A 137 7.76 4.01 7.75
CA ILE A 137 8.60 3.44 6.67
C ILE A 137 7.75 3.18 5.42
N CYS A 138 6.57 2.58 5.59
CA CYS A 138 5.63 2.33 4.50
C CYS A 138 5.14 3.64 3.87
N GLY A 139 4.74 4.62 4.69
CA GLY A 139 4.31 5.94 4.25
C GLY A 139 5.40 6.70 3.49
N ALA A 140 6.65 6.66 3.96
CA ALA A 140 7.79 7.23 3.25
C ALA A 140 7.98 6.56 1.86
N GLY A 141 7.82 5.23 1.79
CA GLY A 141 7.85 4.50 0.52
C GLY A 141 6.79 4.98 -0.47
N PHE A 142 5.56 5.14 -0.01
CA PHE A 142 4.48 5.67 -0.84
C PHE A 142 4.68 7.15 -1.19
N ALA A 143 5.21 7.97 -0.30
CA ALA A 143 5.55 9.37 -0.60
C ALA A 143 6.59 9.46 -1.73
N LEU A 144 7.62 8.61 -1.73
CA LEU A 144 8.57 8.52 -2.84
C LEU A 144 7.92 8.04 -4.15
N ALA A 145 6.97 7.11 -4.08
CA ALA A 145 6.21 6.67 -5.26
C ALA A 145 5.36 7.80 -5.84
N VAL A 146 4.67 8.59 -4.99
CA VAL A 146 3.90 9.78 -5.39
C VAL A 146 4.82 10.85 -5.98
N LEU A 147 5.95 11.15 -5.35
CA LEU A 147 6.93 12.11 -5.86
C LEU A 147 7.43 11.70 -7.26
N ARG A 148 7.80 10.42 -7.42
CA ARG A 148 8.17 9.89 -8.73
C ARG A 148 7.03 10.01 -9.73
N ALA A 149 5.80 9.69 -9.32
CA ALA A 149 4.62 9.81 -10.18
C ALA A 149 4.44 11.26 -10.66
N LEU A 150 4.50 12.24 -9.79
CA LEU A 150 4.41 13.66 -10.16
C LEU A 150 5.49 14.06 -11.18
N ILE A 151 6.73 13.62 -10.99
CA ILE A 151 7.85 13.92 -11.91
C ILE A 151 7.64 13.25 -13.27
N THR A 152 7.20 11.99 -13.29
CA THR A 152 7.12 11.20 -14.54
C THR A 152 5.82 11.35 -15.30
N THR A 153 4.73 11.79 -14.64
CA THR A 153 3.43 12.02 -15.27
C THR A 153 3.15 13.49 -15.50
N TRP A 154 4.04 14.43 -15.08
CA TRP A 154 3.88 15.86 -15.26
C TRP A 154 3.47 16.20 -16.71
N PRO A 155 2.37 16.96 -16.91
CA PRO A 155 1.88 17.28 -18.25
C PRO A 155 2.88 18.14 -19.02
N ARG A 156 3.17 17.75 -20.26
CA ARG A 156 3.70 18.65 -21.29
C ARG A 156 2.55 19.05 -22.21
N PRO A 157 2.67 20.12 -23.05
CA PRO A 157 1.56 20.73 -23.80
C PRO A 157 0.71 19.78 -24.69
N ALA A 158 1.05 18.53 -24.79
CA ALA A 158 0.23 17.48 -25.38
C ALA A 158 0.07 16.35 -24.36
N PHE A 159 -1.05 16.32 -23.64
CA PHE A 159 -1.45 15.08 -22.97
C PHE A 159 -1.62 13.99 -24.02
N GLY A 160 -0.66 13.09 -24.11
CA GLY A 160 -0.64 12.05 -25.13
C GLY A 160 -1.78 11.03 -25.01
N SER A 161 -2.43 10.94 -23.83
CA SER A 161 -3.60 10.07 -23.63
C SER A 161 -4.37 10.44 -22.35
N PRO A 162 -5.69 10.15 -22.29
CA PRO A 162 -6.50 10.31 -21.08
C PRO A 162 -5.96 9.54 -19.87
N LEU A 163 -5.27 8.42 -20.11
CA LEU A 163 -4.65 7.60 -19.05
C LEU A 163 -3.47 8.32 -18.37
N GLN A 164 -2.67 9.07 -19.11
CA GLN A 164 -1.58 9.88 -18.53
C GLN A 164 -2.13 11.02 -17.70
N LEU A 165 -3.19 11.68 -18.16
CA LEU A 165 -3.89 12.70 -17.38
C LEU A 165 -4.45 12.10 -16.09
N GLY A 166 -5.14 10.97 -16.17
CA GLY A 166 -5.68 10.28 -15.00
C GLY A 166 -4.58 9.87 -14.00
N ALA A 167 -3.45 9.39 -14.49
CA ALA A 167 -2.30 9.05 -13.65
C ALA A 167 -1.73 10.28 -12.93
N PHE A 168 -1.63 11.42 -13.63
CA PHE A 168 -1.19 12.69 -13.03
C PHE A 168 -2.16 13.19 -11.97
N LEU A 169 -3.45 13.28 -12.29
CA LEU A 169 -4.48 13.73 -11.34
C LEU A 169 -4.55 12.82 -10.11
N GLY A 170 -4.41 11.51 -10.28
CA GLY A 170 -4.31 10.54 -9.18
C GLY A 170 -3.08 10.78 -8.31
N ALA A 171 -1.92 11.12 -8.90
CA ALA A 171 -0.72 11.45 -8.14
C ALA A 171 -0.87 12.76 -7.35
N VAL A 172 -1.53 13.78 -7.94
CA VAL A 172 -1.85 15.03 -7.24
C VAL A 172 -2.79 14.77 -6.07
N ALA A 173 -3.86 14.02 -6.28
CA ALA A 173 -4.81 13.66 -5.21
C ALA A 173 -4.13 12.90 -4.07
N ALA A 174 -3.26 11.94 -4.39
CA ALA A 174 -2.47 11.21 -3.39
C ALA A 174 -1.50 12.12 -2.63
N ALA A 175 -0.86 13.08 -3.30
CA ALA A 175 0.01 14.06 -2.65
C ALA A 175 -0.77 14.93 -1.65
N LEU A 176 -1.96 15.42 -2.04
CA LEU A 176 -2.83 16.19 -1.15
C LEU A 176 -3.31 15.36 0.05
N ALA A 177 -3.66 14.08 -0.18
CA ALA A 177 -4.05 13.18 0.90
C ALA A 177 -2.89 12.93 1.89
N LEU A 178 -1.67 12.71 1.39
CA LEU A 178 -0.49 12.55 2.26
C LEU A 178 -0.20 13.82 3.07
N MET A 179 -0.38 15.01 2.48
CA MET A 179 -0.23 16.28 3.21
C MET A 179 -1.28 16.43 4.31
N ALA A 180 -2.53 16.01 4.07
CA ALA A 180 -3.58 16.05 5.08
C ALA A 180 -3.34 15.07 6.24
N PHE A 181 -2.54 14.03 6.04
CA PHE A 181 -2.16 13.07 7.08
C PHE A 181 -1.09 13.60 8.05
N VAL A 182 -0.35 14.63 7.66
CA VAL A 182 0.74 15.21 8.46
C VAL A 182 0.23 16.31 9.41
N TRP A 183 -1.02 16.77 9.17
CA TRP A 183 -1.74 17.72 10.05
C TRP A 183 -2.62 16.99 11.05
#